data_779a9aa649a24398278470e7756ceae8
#
_entry.id   779a9aa649a24398278470e7756ceae8
#
_cell.length_a   1.000
_cell.length_b   1.000
_cell.length_c   1.000
_cell.angle_alpha   90.00
_cell.angle_beta   90.00
_cell.angle_gamma   90.00
#
_symmetry.space_group_name_H-M   'P 1'
#
loop_
_entity.id
_entity.type
_entity.pdbx_description
1 polymer ?
#
loop_
_entity_poly.entity_id
_entity_poly.type
_entity_poly.pdbx_seq_one_letter_code
_entity_poly.pdbx_strand_id
1 'polypeptide(L)'
;IQSMMYTTMPSAFLTTVIYFVLGFVYPVDASGVEAVAQTQVILDGIGTMFNFNILLLLPVAIVLYGSIKRKATLPVLVTSSFSACILAFIFQQTTAADVVQSLYKGYDTSMAVWMTSIPEDLATLFNRGGLYELSEPVVISIIVFIYVGAIDKIDAMPILVDRVFGFAKSRAATILATLASTSFINAFTSNQMAASFIV
;
A
#
# COMPACT_ATOMS: atom_id res chain seq x y z
N ILE A 1 2.87 11.20 -15.72
CA ILE A 1 2.82 9.74 -15.83
C ILE A 1 3.94 9.22 -16.74
N GLN A 2 4.13 9.78 -17.95
CA GLN A 2 5.13 9.30 -18.90
C GLN A 2 6.57 9.45 -18.36
N SER A 3 6.91 10.58 -17.73
CA SER A 3 8.22 10.78 -17.09
C SER A 3 8.44 9.88 -15.87
N MET A 4 7.39 9.61 -15.11
CA MET A 4 7.45 8.65 -13.98
C MET A 4 7.75 7.23 -14.46
N MET A 5 7.17 6.79 -15.57
CA MET A 5 7.46 5.48 -16.13
C MET A 5 8.93 5.36 -16.57
N TYR A 6 9.49 6.41 -17.19
CA TYR A 6 10.90 6.40 -17.60
C TYR A 6 11.89 6.32 -16.44
N THR A 7 11.53 6.81 -15.27
CA THR A 7 12.38 6.73 -14.06
C THR A 7 12.12 5.46 -13.25
N THR A 8 10.87 5.05 -13.15
CA THR A 8 10.48 3.90 -12.30
C THR A 8 10.81 2.56 -12.95
N MET A 9 10.64 2.41 -14.27
CA MET A 9 10.93 1.16 -14.97
C MET A 9 12.40 0.72 -14.85
N PRO A 10 13.40 1.59 -15.14
CA PRO A 10 14.80 1.21 -14.99
C PRO A 10 15.17 0.86 -13.53
N SER A 11 14.65 1.61 -12.56
CA SER A 11 14.92 1.34 -11.15
C SER A 11 14.29 0.04 -10.68
N ALA A 12 13.06 -0.26 -11.08
CA ALA A 12 12.39 -1.51 -10.78
C ALA A 12 13.14 -2.70 -11.41
N PHE A 13 13.59 -2.57 -12.66
CA PHE A 13 14.38 -3.61 -13.31
C PHE A 13 15.71 -3.83 -12.60
N LEU A 14 16.43 -2.77 -12.26
CA LEU A 14 17.70 -2.85 -11.52
C LEU A 14 17.50 -3.53 -10.16
N THR A 15 16.47 -3.13 -9.42
CA THR A 15 16.12 -3.73 -8.12
C THR A 15 15.81 -5.21 -8.26
N THR A 16 15.02 -5.59 -9.27
CA THR A 16 14.69 -6.99 -9.54
C THR A 16 15.94 -7.80 -9.83
N VAL A 17 16.87 -7.29 -10.64
CA VAL A 17 18.15 -7.95 -10.95
C VAL A 17 19.00 -8.10 -9.69
N ILE A 18 19.09 -7.06 -8.85
CA ILE A 18 19.83 -7.10 -7.59
C ILE A 18 19.27 -8.18 -6.66
N TYR A 19 17.96 -8.21 -6.44
CA TYR A 19 17.31 -9.23 -5.61
C TYR A 19 17.47 -10.63 -6.19
N PHE A 20 17.40 -10.77 -7.50
CA PHE A 20 17.63 -12.05 -8.17
C PHE A 20 19.07 -12.57 -7.91
N VAL A 21 20.06 -11.70 -8.07
CA VAL A 21 21.48 -12.04 -7.79
C VAL A 21 21.68 -12.35 -6.31
N LEU A 22 21.10 -11.54 -5.40
CA LEU A 22 21.16 -11.79 -3.97
C LEU A 22 20.55 -13.14 -3.57
N GLY A 23 19.45 -13.54 -4.22
CA GLY A 23 18.83 -14.85 -4.01
C GLY A 23 19.74 -16.03 -4.39
N PHE A 24 20.67 -15.84 -5.35
CA PHE A 24 21.68 -16.86 -5.66
C PHE A 24 22.88 -16.82 -4.70
N VAL A 25 23.28 -15.62 -4.26
CA VAL A 25 24.43 -15.44 -3.36
C VAL A 25 24.07 -15.84 -1.93
N TYR A 26 22.84 -15.59 -1.53
CA TYR A 26 22.30 -15.93 -0.21
C TYR A 26 21.08 -16.84 -0.38
N PRO A 27 21.25 -18.09 -0.82
CA PRO A 27 20.12 -19.00 -0.89
C PRO A 27 19.57 -19.15 0.53
N VAL A 28 18.31 -18.84 0.69
CA VAL A 28 17.59 -19.18 1.91
C VAL A 28 17.60 -20.70 1.96
N ASP A 29 18.20 -21.26 3.01
CA ASP A 29 18.11 -22.70 3.26
C ASP A 29 16.63 -23.05 3.48
N ALA A 30 15.95 -23.31 2.36
CA ALA A 30 14.57 -23.81 2.34
C ALA A 30 14.45 -25.25 2.90
N SER A 31 15.50 -25.74 3.51
CA SER A 31 15.56 -26.99 4.26
C SER A 31 14.80 -26.93 5.61
N GLY A 32 14.26 -25.78 5.97
CA GLY A 32 13.27 -25.69 7.03
C GLY A 32 11.96 -26.33 6.56
N VAL A 33 11.82 -27.64 6.77
CA VAL A 33 10.54 -28.35 6.63
C VAL A 33 9.39 -27.59 7.31
N GLU A 34 9.71 -26.82 8.36
CA GLU A 34 8.81 -25.91 9.08
C GLU A 34 8.32 -24.73 8.23
N ALA A 35 9.18 -24.06 7.47
CA ALA A 35 8.78 -22.90 6.65
C ALA A 35 7.87 -23.34 5.49
N VAL A 36 8.14 -24.49 4.90
CA VAL A 36 7.28 -25.05 3.84
C VAL A 36 5.95 -25.51 4.43
N ALA A 37 5.96 -26.15 5.60
CA ALA A 37 4.75 -26.59 6.28
C ALA A 37 3.86 -25.40 6.70
N GLN A 38 4.45 -24.33 7.25
CA GLN A 38 3.72 -23.09 7.57
C GLN A 38 3.12 -22.45 6.33
N THR A 39 3.87 -22.37 5.23
CA THR A 39 3.36 -21.83 3.97
C THR A 39 2.18 -22.66 3.45
N GLN A 40 2.24 -23.99 3.56
CA GLN A 40 1.16 -24.88 3.14
C GLN A 40 -0.09 -24.65 3.99
N VAL A 41 0.05 -24.54 5.31
CA VAL A 41 -1.06 -24.25 6.23
C VAL A 41 -1.73 -22.92 5.89
N ILE A 42 -0.93 -21.89 5.55
CA ILE A 42 -1.46 -20.59 5.12
C ILE A 42 -2.22 -20.71 3.79
N LEU A 43 -1.66 -21.40 2.80
CA LEU A 43 -2.30 -21.59 1.49
C LEU A 43 -3.61 -22.38 1.60
N ASP A 44 -3.62 -23.46 2.37
CA ASP A 44 -4.80 -24.26 2.62
C ASP A 44 -5.87 -23.45 3.40
N GLY A 45 -5.43 -22.66 4.38
CA GLY A 45 -6.28 -21.75 5.11
C GLY A 45 -6.93 -20.70 4.21
N ILE A 46 -6.17 -20.08 3.30
CA ILE A 46 -6.69 -19.12 2.31
C ILE A 46 -7.69 -19.81 1.38
N GLY A 47 -7.38 -21.01 0.90
CA GLY A 47 -8.25 -21.78 0.01
C GLY A 47 -9.59 -22.19 0.65
N THR A 48 -9.61 -22.40 1.98
CA THR A 48 -10.84 -22.69 2.73
C THR A 48 -11.61 -21.42 3.12
N MET A 49 -10.90 -20.31 3.30
CA MET A 49 -11.48 -19.03 3.69
C MET A 49 -12.19 -18.32 2.54
N PHE A 50 -11.60 -18.38 1.35
CA PHE A 50 -12.05 -17.63 0.19
C PHE A 50 -12.31 -18.53 -1.01
N ASN A 51 -13.41 -18.28 -1.70
CA ASN A 51 -13.73 -18.96 -2.95
C ASN A 51 -13.11 -18.16 -4.12
N PHE A 52 -12.03 -18.69 -4.70
CA PHE A 52 -11.33 -18.03 -5.80
C PHE A 52 -12.02 -18.26 -7.15
N ASN A 53 -12.45 -17.18 -7.78
CA ASN A 53 -13.02 -17.18 -9.10
C ASN A 53 -12.41 -16.04 -9.94
N ILE A 54 -12.22 -16.26 -11.23
CA ILE A 54 -11.68 -15.25 -12.15
C ILE A 54 -12.54 -13.98 -12.20
N LEU A 55 -13.84 -14.09 -11.92
CA LEU A 55 -14.77 -12.96 -11.84
C LEU A 55 -14.43 -12.00 -10.69
N LEU A 56 -13.72 -12.47 -9.65
CA LEU A 56 -13.25 -11.62 -8.56
C LEU A 56 -12.17 -10.60 -8.99
N LEU A 57 -11.61 -10.76 -10.19
CA LEU A 57 -10.72 -9.76 -10.79
C LEU A 57 -11.46 -8.60 -11.46
N LEU A 58 -12.79 -8.65 -11.57
CA LEU A 58 -13.60 -7.59 -12.20
C LEU A 58 -13.38 -6.21 -11.56
N PRO A 59 -13.36 -6.04 -10.23
CA PRO A 59 -13.08 -4.75 -9.60
C PRO A 59 -11.72 -4.18 -10.00
N VAL A 60 -10.70 -5.04 -10.09
CA VAL A 60 -9.35 -4.66 -10.53
C VAL A 60 -9.38 -4.22 -12.00
N ALA A 61 -10.09 -4.96 -12.86
CA ALA A 61 -10.25 -4.62 -14.27
C ALA A 61 -10.96 -3.25 -14.45
N ILE A 62 -11.97 -2.94 -13.63
CA ILE A 62 -12.65 -1.63 -13.63
C ILE A 62 -11.65 -0.50 -13.31
N VAL A 63 -10.82 -0.67 -12.28
CA VAL A 63 -9.81 0.33 -11.90
C VAL A 63 -8.78 0.51 -13.00
N LEU A 64 -8.27 -0.58 -13.56
CA LEU A 64 -7.30 -0.53 -14.66
C LEU A 64 -7.89 0.15 -15.90
N TYR A 65 -9.10 -0.20 -16.28
CA TYR A 65 -9.80 0.43 -17.40
C TYR A 65 -10.02 1.93 -17.17
N GLY A 66 -10.48 2.31 -15.97
CA GLY A 66 -10.67 3.71 -15.59
C GLY A 66 -9.37 4.50 -15.63
N SER A 67 -8.29 3.92 -15.14
CA SER A 67 -6.94 4.53 -15.16
C SER A 67 -6.42 4.71 -16.59
N ILE A 68 -6.52 3.69 -17.45
CA ILE A 68 -6.10 3.75 -18.85
C ILE A 68 -6.91 4.81 -19.62
N LYS A 69 -8.22 4.87 -19.38
CA LYS A 69 -9.12 5.85 -19.99
C LYS A 69 -9.08 7.22 -19.34
N ARG A 70 -8.21 7.45 -18.35
CA ARG A 70 -8.08 8.71 -17.61
C ARG A 70 -9.41 9.25 -17.08
N LYS A 71 -10.27 8.35 -16.61
CA LYS A 71 -11.54 8.72 -15.96
C LYS A 71 -11.27 9.32 -14.57
N ALA A 72 -12.23 10.07 -14.06
CA ALA A 72 -12.15 10.60 -12.69
C ALA A 72 -11.99 9.45 -11.69
N THR A 73 -11.01 9.58 -10.79
CA THR A 73 -10.58 8.50 -9.88
C THR A 73 -11.70 8.08 -8.93
N LEU A 74 -12.41 9.06 -8.33
CA LEU A 74 -13.46 8.78 -7.36
C LEU A 74 -14.60 7.91 -7.91
N PRO A 75 -15.24 8.24 -9.05
CA PRO A 75 -16.29 7.39 -9.61
C PRO A 75 -15.81 5.99 -9.96
N VAL A 76 -14.57 5.85 -10.45
CA VAL A 76 -13.98 4.55 -10.78
C VAL A 76 -13.78 3.70 -9.53
N LEU A 77 -13.25 4.28 -8.45
CA LEU A 77 -13.05 3.57 -7.19
C LEU A 77 -14.39 3.17 -6.55
N VAL A 78 -15.37 4.07 -6.53
CA VAL A 78 -16.71 3.76 -6.00
C VAL A 78 -17.37 2.64 -6.79
N THR A 79 -17.31 2.69 -8.13
CA THR A 79 -17.87 1.63 -8.98
C THR A 79 -17.16 0.30 -8.76
N SER A 80 -15.84 0.32 -8.64
CA SER A 80 -15.03 -0.87 -8.34
C SER A 80 -15.40 -1.47 -6.98
N SER A 81 -15.48 -0.65 -5.93
CA SER A 81 -15.86 -1.09 -4.59
C SER A 81 -17.26 -1.68 -4.55
N PHE A 82 -18.22 -1.04 -5.25
CA PHE A 82 -19.58 -1.55 -5.34
C PHE A 82 -19.64 -2.90 -6.07
N SER A 83 -18.88 -3.05 -7.17
CA SER A 83 -18.76 -4.34 -7.87
C SER A 83 -18.13 -5.42 -6.99
N ALA A 84 -17.13 -5.07 -6.18
CA ALA A 84 -16.51 -5.99 -5.22
C ALA A 84 -17.50 -6.47 -4.15
N CYS A 85 -18.35 -5.57 -3.62
CA CYS A 85 -19.39 -5.94 -2.66
C CYS A 85 -20.41 -6.93 -3.26
N ILE A 86 -20.83 -6.69 -4.51
CA ILE A 86 -21.76 -7.61 -5.19
C ILE A 86 -21.12 -8.99 -5.38
N LEU A 87 -19.85 -9.02 -5.83
CA LEU A 87 -19.13 -10.28 -6.04
C LEU A 87 -18.87 -11.01 -4.72
N ALA A 88 -18.55 -10.29 -3.65
CA ALA A 88 -18.41 -10.88 -2.32
C ALA A 88 -19.71 -11.54 -1.87
N PHE A 89 -20.84 -10.90 -2.08
CA PHE A 89 -22.14 -11.45 -1.73
C PHE A 89 -22.53 -12.69 -2.56
N ILE A 90 -22.09 -12.75 -3.84
CA ILE A 90 -22.43 -13.89 -4.73
C ILE A 90 -21.48 -15.07 -4.52
N PHE A 91 -20.17 -14.81 -4.39
CA PHE A 91 -19.13 -15.85 -4.43
C PHE A 91 -18.55 -16.22 -3.06
N GLN A 92 -18.67 -15.33 -2.07
CA GLN A 92 -18.17 -15.60 -0.72
C GLN A 92 -19.34 -15.97 0.21
N GLN A 93 -19.02 -16.77 1.24
CA GLN A 93 -20.02 -17.19 2.26
C GLN A 93 -20.20 -16.08 3.32
N THR A 94 -20.32 -14.83 2.88
CA THR A 94 -20.43 -13.66 3.77
C THR A 94 -21.87 -13.17 3.83
N THR A 95 -22.26 -12.67 4.99
CA THR A 95 -23.56 -11.99 5.16
C THR A 95 -23.49 -10.55 4.67
N ALA A 96 -24.66 -9.94 4.42
CA ALA A 96 -24.70 -8.51 4.06
C ALA A 96 -24.10 -7.61 5.16
N ALA A 97 -24.24 -8.02 6.42
CA ALA A 97 -23.65 -7.31 7.55
C ALA A 97 -22.11 -7.37 7.51
N ASP A 98 -21.53 -8.54 7.19
CA ASP A 98 -20.07 -8.71 7.07
C ASP A 98 -19.49 -7.87 5.92
N VAL A 99 -20.18 -7.81 4.78
CA VAL A 99 -19.76 -6.98 3.65
C VAL A 99 -19.75 -5.50 4.04
N VAL A 100 -20.80 -5.01 4.71
CA VAL A 100 -20.85 -3.64 5.18
C VAL A 100 -19.78 -3.39 6.25
N GLN A 101 -19.61 -4.31 7.20
CA GLN A 101 -18.58 -4.20 8.23
C GLN A 101 -17.18 -4.15 7.62
N SER A 102 -16.91 -4.99 6.61
CA SER A 102 -15.61 -5.00 5.91
C SER A 102 -15.28 -3.67 5.24
N LEU A 103 -16.28 -2.92 4.77
CA LEU A 103 -16.06 -1.60 4.17
C LEU A 103 -15.55 -0.57 5.18
N TYR A 104 -16.06 -0.55 6.40
CA TYR A 104 -15.67 0.50 7.36
C TYR A 104 -14.66 0.04 8.40
N LYS A 105 -14.70 -1.20 8.88
CA LYS A 105 -13.72 -1.75 9.84
C LYS A 105 -12.63 -2.61 9.23
N GLY A 106 -12.81 -3.06 7.99
CA GLY A 106 -11.97 -4.09 7.39
C GLY A 106 -12.53 -5.49 7.58
N TYR A 107 -11.91 -6.43 6.90
CA TYR A 107 -12.23 -7.84 7.07
C TYR A 107 -11.71 -8.32 8.43
N ASP A 108 -12.53 -9.13 9.10
CA ASP A 108 -12.17 -9.79 10.34
C ASP A 108 -12.34 -11.30 10.16
N THR A 109 -11.35 -12.07 10.54
CA THR A 109 -11.37 -13.53 10.40
C THR A 109 -12.50 -14.18 11.18
N SER A 110 -13.05 -13.53 12.21
CA SER A 110 -14.25 -13.98 12.92
C SER A 110 -15.50 -14.07 12.03
N MET A 111 -15.50 -13.40 10.87
CA MET A 111 -16.55 -13.51 9.86
C MET A 111 -16.56 -14.87 9.15
N ALA A 112 -15.42 -15.59 9.16
CA ALA A 112 -15.31 -16.93 8.62
C ALA A 112 -15.85 -17.99 9.59
N VAL A 113 -17.14 -17.94 9.88
CA VAL A 113 -17.83 -18.79 10.88
C VAL A 113 -17.74 -20.28 10.56
N TRP A 114 -17.46 -20.64 9.32
CA TRP A 114 -17.28 -22.02 8.86
C TRP A 114 -15.92 -22.63 9.22
N MET A 115 -14.94 -21.82 9.68
CA MET A 115 -13.65 -22.30 10.12
C MET A 115 -13.67 -22.62 11.62
N THR A 116 -13.27 -23.85 11.98
CA THR A 116 -13.24 -24.29 13.38
C THR A 116 -12.03 -23.72 14.14
N SER A 117 -10.92 -23.48 13.43
CA SER A 117 -9.70 -22.86 13.98
C SER A 117 -9.04 -22.01 12.90
N ILE A 118 -8.66 -20.81 13.28
CA ILE A 118 -7.98 -19.86 12.37
C ILE A 118 -6.55 -19.74 12.88
N PRO A 119 -5.54 -20.08 12.06
CA PRO A 119 -4.14 -19.85 12.40
C PRO A 119 -3.88 -18.36 12.68
N GLU A 120 -3.08 -18.06 13.69
CA GLU A 120 -2.79 -16.70 14.12
C GLU A 120 -2.14 -15.87 13.00
N ASP A 121 -1.32 -16.51 12.16
CA ASP A 121 -0.70 -15.89 10.99
C ASP A 121 -1.75 -15.43 9.97
N LEU A 122 -2.81 -16.21 9.74
CA LEU A 122 -3.93 -15.82 8.88
C LEU A 122 -4.71 -14.64 9.47
N ALA A 123 -4.99 -14.67 10.77
CA ALA A 123 -5.67 -13.57 11.44
C ALA A 123 -4.86 -12.27 11.29
N THR A 124 -3.56 -12.33 11.49
CA THR A 124 -2.67 -11.17 11.34
C THR A 124 -2.62 -10.64 9.90
N LEU A 125 -2.72 -11.52 8.90
CA LEU A 125 -2.71 -11.12 7.48
C LEU A 125 -4.02 -10.47 7.04
N PHE A 126 -5.17 -10.99 7.50
CA PHE A 126 -6.48 -10.61 6.97
C PHE A 126 -7.26 -9.62 7.85
N ASN A 127 -6.99 -9.52 9.15
CA ASN A 127 -7.64 -8.56 10.03
C ASN A 127 -7.11 -7.14 9.78
N ARG A 128 -7.36 -6.61 8.59
CA ARG A 128 -6.86 -5.32 8.08
C ARG A 128 -7.89 -4.67 7.16
N GLY A 129 -7.65 -3.39 6.91
CA GLY A 129 -8.40 -2.63 5.91
C GLY A 129 -9.58 -1.89 6.49
N GLY A 130 -10.47 -1.44 5.60
CA GLY A 130 -11.60 -0.61 5.94
C GLY A 130 -11.26 0.88 6.06
N LEU A 131 -12.32 1.70 6.09
CA LEU A 131 -12.20 3.15 6.16
C LEU A 131 -11.55 3.63 7.47
N TYR A 132 -11.69 2.87 8.55
CA TYR A 132 -11.13 3.27 9.85
C TYR A 132 -9.61 3.23 9.90
N GLU A 133 -8.95 2.35 9.16
CA GLU A 133 -7.49 2.37 9.04
C GLU A 133 -6.97 3.64 8.33
N LEU A 134 -7.80 4.26 7.49
CA LEU A 134 -7.46 5.52 6.84
C LEU A 134 -7.67 6.74 7.74
N SER A 135 -8.29 6.59 8.91
CA SER A 135 -8.55 7.72 9.83
C SER A 135 -7.26 8.31 10.39
N GLU A 136 -6.29 7.49 10.75
CA GLU A 136 -4.99 7.94 11.25
C GLU A 136 -4.22 8.78 10.22
N PRO A 137 -3.99 8.30 8.97
CA PRO A 137 -3.38 9.13 7.93
C PRO A 137 -4.13 10.43 7.65
N VAL A 138 -5.46 10.43 7.70
CA VAL A 138 -6.26 11.64 7.49
C VAL A 138 -6.04 12.65 8.62
N VAL A 139 -6.06 12.20 9.87
CA VAL A 139 -5.81 13.07 11.04
C VAL A 139 -4.39 13.64 10.99
N ILE A 140 -3.39 12.80 10.69
CA ILE A 140 -2.00 13.24 10.51
C ILE A 140 -1.93 14.29 9.40
N SER A 141 -2.57 14.06 8.26
CA SER A 141 -2.58 15.01 7.14
C SER A 141 -3.16 16.37 7.55
N ILE A 142 -4.26 16.40 8.30
CA ILE A 142 -4.86 17.65 8.79
C ILE A 142 -3.87 18.40 9.70
N ILE A 143 -3.23 17.69 10.63
CA ILE A 143 -2.22 18.28 11.53
C ILE A 143 -1.04 18.85 10.73
N VAL A 144 -0.54 18.09 9.75
CA VAL A 144 0.55 18.53 8.88
C VAL A 144 0.16 19.78 8.09
N PHE A 145 -1.04 19.82 7.51
CA PHE A 145 -1.51 21.01 6.77
C PHE A 145 -1.63 22.26 7.66
N ILE A 146 -2.08 22.10 8.90
CA ILE A 146 -2.11 23.20 9.89
C ILE A 146 -0.69 23.66 10.19
N TYR A 147 0.25 22.73 10.39
CA TYR A 147 1.65 23.02 10.67
C TYR A 147 2.34 23.72 9.48
N VAL A 148 2.15 23.20 8.27
CA VAL A 148 2.68 23.81 7.03
C VAL A 148 2.12 25.22 6.83
N GLY A 149 0.81 25.40 7.04
CA GLY A 149 0.18 26.72 6.96
C GLY A 149 0.73 27.72 7.99
N ALA A 150 1.08 27.26 9.20
CA ALA A 150 1.72 28.08 10.21
C ALA A 150 3.16 28.49 9.80
N ILE A 151 3.94 27.55 9.27
CA ILE A 151 5.30 27.80 8.77
C ILE A 151 5.30 28.76 7.58
N ASP A 152 4.36 28.57 6.66
CA ASP A 152 4.20 29.42 5.49
C ASP A 152 3.88 30.88 5.91
N LYS A 153 3.05 31.03 6.94
CA LYS A 153 2.67 32.35 7.48
C LYS A 153 3.83 33.17 8.03
N ILE A 154 4.90 32.53 8.50
CA ILE A 154 6.10 33.17 9.05
C ILE A 154 7.25 33.25 8.05
N ASP A 155 6.99 32.92 6.76
CA ASP A 155 7.99 32.90 5.68
C ASP A 155 9.25 32.07 6.02
N ALA A 156 9.12 31.05 6.86
CA ALA A 156 10.25 30.22 7.29
C ALA A 156 10.72 29.27 6.19
N MET A 157 9.81 28.82 5.31
CA MET A 157 10.15 27.87 4.24
C MET A 157 11.18 28.39 3.26
N PRO A 158 11.06 29.61 2.67
CA PRO A 158 12.09 30.15 1.79
C PRO A 158 13.46 30.20 2.44
N ILE A 159 13.53 30.64 3.71
CA ILE A 159 14.78 30.74 4.47
C ILE A 159 15.40 29.36 4.70
N LEU A 160 14.57 28.37 5.05
CA LEU A 160 15.03 27.01 5.26
C LEU A 160 15.55 26.38 3.97
N VAL A 161 14.79 26.51 2.88
CA VAL A 161 15.14 26.00 1.56
C VAL A 161 16.45 26.63 1.07
N ASP A 162 16.60 27.94 1.17
CA ASP A 162 17.84 28.63 0.77
C ASP A 162 19.05 28.18 1.61
N ARG A 163 18.83 27.90 2.89
CA ARG A 163 19.91 27.48 3.78
C ARG A 163 20.31 26.02 3.59
N VAL A 164 19.33 25.14 3.39
CA VAL A 164 19.55 23.68 3.22
C VAL A 164 19.98 23.36 1.80
N PHE A 165 19.40 24.01 0.80
CA PHE A 165 19.65 23.72 -0.62
C PHE A 165 20.48 24.78 -1.34
N GLY A 166 20.92 25.83 -0.66
CA GLY A 166 21.74 26.91 -1.24
C GLY A 166 23.07 26.46 -1.85
N PHE A 167 23.55 25.26 -1.49
CA PHE A 167 24.69 24.61 -2.12
C PHE A 167 24.33 23.94 -3.46
N ALA A 168 23.07 23.66 -3.73
CA ALA A 168 22.59 22.94 -4.90
C ALA A 168 22.39 23.91 -6.09
N LYS A 169 23.50 24.43 -6.62
CA LYS A 169 23.51 25.44 -7.72
C LYS A 169 23.25 24.84 -9.11
N SER A 170 23.11 23.54 -9.25
CA SER A 170 22.84 22.88 -10.53
C SER A 170 21.64 21.95 -10.41
N ARG A 171 20.95 21.69 -11.55
CA ARG A 171 19.82 20.73 -11.59
C ARG A 171 20.19 19.35 -11.00
N ALA A 172 21.39 18.86 -11.31
CA ALA A 172 21.86 17.59 -10.81
C ALA A 172 22.06 17.62 -9.28
N ALA A 173 22.66 18.71 -8.75
CA ALA A 173 22.86 18.89 -7.31
C ALA A 173 21.54 18.99 -6.56
N THR A 174 20.54 19.69 -7.12
CA THR A 174 19.20 19.78 -6.53
C THR A 174 18.52 18.39 -6.47
N ILE A 175 18.56 17.62 -7.57
CA ILE A 175 18.01 16.28 -7.62
C ILE A 175 18.70 15.37 -6.59
N LEU A 176 20.02 15.38 -6.52
CA LEU A 176 20.78 14.58 -5.55
C LEU A 176 20.47 15.00 -4.11
N ALA A 177 20.37 16.29 -3.84
CA ALA A 177 20.04 16.79 -2.51
C ALA A 177 18.62 16.37 -2.08
N THR A 178 17.64 16.45 -2.98
CA THR A 178 16.27 16.01 -2.72
C THR A 178 16.24 14.49 -2.48
N LEU A 179 16.90 13.69 -3.32
CA LEU A 179 16.97 12.24 -3.14
C LEU A 179 17.66 11.86 -1.81
N ALA A 180 18.77 12.52 -1.47
CA ALA A 180 19.47 12.28 -0.22
C ALA A 180 18.61 12.64 1.00
N SER A 181 17.94 13.80 0.97
CA SER A 181 17.02 14.24 2.03
C SER A 181 15.85 13.29 2.19
N THR A 182 15.21 12.89 1.08
CA THR A 182 14.09 11.95 1.09
C THR A 182 14.52 10.60 1.67
N SER A 183 15.66 10.07 1.22
CA SER A 183 16.20 8.80 1.72
C SER A 183 16.53 8.87 3.20
N PHE A 184 17.13 9.97 3.65
CA PHE A 184 17.46 10.19 5.05
C PHE A 184 16.19 10.24 5.91
N ILE A 185 15.20 11.05 5.54
CA ILE A 185 13.94 11.17 6.26
C ILE A 185 13.22 9.81 6.29
N ASN A 186 13.17 9.11 5.16
CA ASN A 186 12.50 7.80 5.07
C ASN A 186 13.19 6.72 5.93
N ALA A 187 14.51 6.82 6.13
CA ALA A 187 15.24 5.91 7.02
C ALA A 187 14.90 6.10 8.50
N PHE A 188 14.54 7.32 8.91
CA PHE A 188 14.17 7.65 10.29
C PHE A 188 12.67 7.65 10.57
N THR A 189 11.85 7.60 9.53
CA THR A 189 10.39 7.66 9.64
C THR A 189 9.79 6.32 9.24
N SER A 190 9.19 5.61 10.16
CA SER A 190 8.51 4.34 9.89
C SER A 190 7.25 4.48 9.03
N ASN A 191 6.73 5.70 8.92
CA ASN A 191 5.51 6.00 8.17
C ASN A 191 5.86 6.72 6.86
N GLN A 192 5.70 6.01 5.72
CA GLN A 192 5.96 6.53 4.38
C GLN A 192 5.11 7.75 4.02
N MET A 193 3.89 7.86 4.57
CA MET A 193 3.04 9.04 4.36
C MET A 193 3.64 10.29 5.00
N ALA A 194 4.11 10.20 6.25
CA ALA A 194 4.76 11.32 6.92
C ALA A 194 6.00 11.77 6.15
N ALA A 195 6.82 10.84 5.64
CA ALA A 195 7.98 11.15 4.82
C ALA A 195 7.60 11.91 3.53
N SER A 196 6.49 11.54 2.89
CA SER A 196 6.01 12.20 1.65
C SER A 196 5.53 13.64 1.86
N PHE A 197 5.14 14.01 3.08
CA PHE A 197 4.71 15.37 3.40
C PHE A 197 5.87 16.30 3.83
N ILE A 198 7.00 15.74 4.24
CA ILE A 198 8.16 16.51 4.71
C ILE A 198 9.08 16.90 3.53
N VAL A 199 9.06 16.19 2.42
CA VAL A 199 9.87 16.38 1.23
C VAL A 199 9.10 17.10 0.13
#